data_dd009fb7b1719d9cc0645ee46f6e873c
#
_entry.id   dd009fb7b1719d9cc0645ee46f6e873c
#
_cell.length_a   1.000
_cell.length_b   1.000
_cell.length_c   1.000
_cell.angle_alpha   90.00
_cell.angle_beta   90.00
_cell.angle_gamma   90.00
#
_symmetry.space_group_name_H-M   'P 1'
#
loop_
_entity.id
_entity.type
_entity.pdbx_description
1 polymer ?
#
loop_
_entity_poly.entity_id
_entity_poly.type
_entity_poly.pdbx_seq_one_letter_code
_entity_poly.pdbx_strand_id
1 'polypeptide(L)'
;VKQQLSALRKQAADAEWTFDVGYTTALDLEIEQIAGLVPPENWQAEASAQNALAVAMMDEAPLELDGCEANAAAFNWADNGCVTPVKDQGACGSCWAFGTHGAFEGSYAVLNNHDVVDTSEQQTLDCSGAGSCNGGWWAFQYLIDHGTAAESSYPYAGSDGACPNVDGTYWASTWGYVDPNAEIPSVEALKEA
;
A
#
# COMPACT_ATOMS: atom_id res chain seq x y z
N VAL A 1 1.36 -13.97 24.76
CA VAL A 1 1.28 -12.51 24.66
C VAL A 1 1.94 -11.80 25.85
N LYS A 2 1.49 -11.93 27.13
CA LYS A 2 2.06 -11.18 28.27
C LYS A 2 3.55 -11.44 28.49
N GLN A 3 4.03 -12.68 28.35
CA GLN A 3 5.47 -13.02 28.50
C GLN A 3 6.30 -12.46 27.34
N GLN A 4 5.78 -12.57 26.10
CA GLN A 4 6.41 -11.99 24.91
C GLN A 4 6.54 -10.47 25.02
N LEU A 5 5.47 -9.79 25.44
CA LEU A 5 5.47 -8.35 25.62
C LEU A 5 6.47 -7.91 26.70
N SER A 6 6.59 -8.66 27.80
CA SER A 6 7.58 -8.40 28.84
C SER A 6 9.02 -8.56 28.33
N ALA A 7 9.26 -9.59 27.51
CA ALA A 7 10.58 -9.83 26.89
C ALA A 7 10.93 -8.70 25.89
N LEU A 8 9.99 -8.27 25.05
CA LEU A 8 10.18 -7.18 24.10
C LEU A 8 10.46 -5.84 24.82
N ARG A 9 9.73 -5.55 25.89
CA ARG A 9 9.97 -4.32 26.70
C ARG A 9 11.37 -4.31 27.32
N LYS A 10 11.83 -5.47 27.79
CA LYS A 10 13.21 -5.59 28.30
C LYS A 10 14.22 -5.37 27.18
N GLN A 11 14.01 -5.98 26.01
CA GLN A 11 14.87 -5.79 24.83
C GLN A 11 14.88 -4.32 24.37
N ALA A 12 13.73 -3.66 24.34
CA ALA A 12 13.62 -2.26 24.00
C ALA A 12 14.42 -1.36 24.96
N ALA A 13 14.34 -1.63 26.27
CA ALA A 13 15.11 -0.90 27.26
C ALA A 13 16.62 -1.16 27.15
N ASP A 14 17.02 -2.42 26.96
CA ASP A 14 18.42 -2.82 26.81
C ASP A 14 19.07 -2.25 25.53
N ALA A 15 18.27 -2.05 24.46
CA ALA A 15 18.70 -1.53 23.15
C ALA A 15 18.39 -0.04 22.95
N GLU A 16 17.91 0.65 23.99
CA GLU A 16 17.57 2.09 23.97
C GLU A 16 16.66 2.50 22.81
N TRP A 17 15.62 1.67 22.53
CA TRP A 17 14.65 1.99 21.47
C TRP A 17 13.91 3.29 21.76
N THR A 18 13.65 4.08 20.71
CA THR A 18 13.02 5.39 20.81
C THR A 18 11.49 5.36 20.72
N PHE A 19 10.89 4.16 20.75
CA PHE A 19 9.44 3.95 20.70
C PHE A 19 8.98 3.04 21.85
N ASP A 20 7.71 3.17 22.21
CA ASP A 20 7.08 2.38 23.27
C ASP A 20 6.63 1.01 22.74
N VAL A 21 6.90 -0.04 23.54
CA VAL A 21 6.41 -1.40 23.27
C VAL A 21 5.14 -1.65 24.07
N GLY A 22 4.00 -1.64 23.38
CA GLY A 22 2.66 -1.83 23.93
C GLY A 22 1.95 -3.07 23.40
N TYR A 23 0.80 -3.38 24.00
CA TYR A 23 -0.13 -4.34 23.45
C TYR A 23 -0.88 -3.70 22.27
N THR A 24 -1.01 -4.46 21.19
CA THR A 24 -1.89 -4.16 20.06
C THR A 24 -2.69 -5.41 19.71
N THR A 25 -3.83 -5.27 19.04
CA THR A 25 -4.66 -6.40 18.58
C THR A 25 -3.90 -7.31 17.61
N ALA A 26 -2.88 -6.81 16.91
CA ALA A 26 -2.01 -7.60 16.06
C ALA A 26 -1.26 -8.71 16.81
N LEU A 27 -1.04 -8.57 18.13
CA LEU A 27 -0.42 -9.63 18.95
C LEU A 27 -1.33 -10.84 19.23
N ASP A 28 -2.60 -10.75 18.89
CA ASP A 28 -3.57 -11.85 18.99
C ASP A 28 -3.76 -12.60 17.67
N LEU A 29 -3.12 -12.14 16.60
CA LEU A 29 -3.20 -12.72 15.25
C LEU A 29 -1.92 -13.52 14.93
N GLU A 30 -2.06 -14.52 14.06
CA GLU A 30 -0.91 -15.21 13.47
C GLU A 30 -0.24 -14.28 12.45
N ILE A 31 1.06 -14.51 12.19
CA ILE A 31 1.85 -13.63 11.32
C ILE A 31 1.27 -13.55 9.90
N GLU A 32 0.72 -14.66 9.40
CA GLU A 32 0.11 -14.77 8.08
C GLU A 32 -1.15 -13.92 7.95
N GLN A 33 -1.82 -13.61 9.07
CA GLN A 33 -3.01 -12.75 9.10
C GLN A 33 -2.67 -11.26 9.06
N ILE A 34 -1.43 -10.88 9.40
CA ILE A 34 -0.98 -9.48 9.45
C ILE A 34 0.11 -9.16 8.42
N ALA A 35 0.77 -10.17 7.86
CA ALA A 35 1.86 -10.03 6.90
C ALA A 35 1.57 -10.89 5.65
N GLY A 36 0.59 -10.46 4.87
CA GLY A 36 0.07 -11.19 3.70
C GLY A 36 0.79 -10.84 2.38
N LEU A 37 1.95 -10.18 2.39
CA LEU A 37 2.67 -9.88 1.15
C LEU A 37 3.46 -11.10 0.69
N VAL A 38 3.13 -11.65 -0.50
CA VAL A 38 3.73 -12.83 -1.09
C VAL A 38 4.29 -12.48 -2.47
N PRO A 39 5.61 -12.19 -2.59
CA PRO A 39 6.20 -11.82 -3.86
C PRO A 39 6.24 -13.01 -4.83
N PRO A 40 5.93 -12.79 -6.14
CA PRO A 40 6.17 -13.79 -7.18
C PRO A 40 7.66 -14.15 -7.28
N GLU A 41 7.98 -15.38 -7.74
CA GLU A 41 9.38 -15.81 -7.88
C GLU A 41 10.24 -14.93 -8.80
N ASN A 42 9.61 -14.28 -9.78
CA ASN A 42 10.26 -13.44 -10.79
C ASN A 42 9.95 -11.95 -10.62
N TRP A 43 9.50 -11.50 -9.45
CA TRP A 43 9.03 -10.12 -9.22
C TRP A 43 10.05 -9.04 -9.65
N GLN A 44 11.35 -9.27 -9.51
CA GLN A 44 12.39 -8.30 -9.91
C GLN A 44 12.44 -8.11 -11.43
N ALA A 45 12.26 -9.17 -12.21
CA ALA A 45 12.20 -9.06 -13.67
C ALA A 45 10.94 -8.34 -14.12
N GLU A 46 9.81 -8.63 -13.48
CA GLU A 46 8.53 -7.94 -13.72
C GLU A 46 8.62 -6.47 -13.31
N ALA A 47 9.24 -6.16 -12.15
CA ALA A 47 9.46 -4.79 -11.69
C ALA A 47 10.29 -3.96 -12.68
N SER A 48 11.36 -4.52 -13.22
CA SER A 48 12.21 -3.84 -14.20
C SER A 48 11.46 -3.56 -15.49
N ALA A 49 10.66 -4.51 -15.97
CA ALA A 49 9.82 -4.31 -17.15
C ALA A 49 8.73 -3.26 -16.93
N GLN A 50 8.09 -3.29 -15.77
CA GLN A 50 7.06 -2.34 -15.36
C GLN A 50 7.62 -0.92 -15.26
N ASN A 51 8.79 -0.75 -14.65
CA ASN A 51 9.43 0.57 -14.56
C ASN A 51 9.79 1.14 -15.93
N ALA A 52 10.20 0.30 -16.89
CA ALA A 52 10.44 0.76 -18.24
C ALA A 52 9.17 1.29 -18.91
N LEU A 53 8.02 0.66 -18.68
CA LEU A 53 6.72 1.14 -19.17
C LEU A 53 6.31 2.44 -18.47
N ALA A 54 6.45 2.53 -17.15
CA ALA A 54 6.11 3.72 -16.38
C ALA A 54 6.92 4.93 -16.83
N VAL A 55 8.24 4.79 -16.99
CA VAL A 55 9.11 5.87 -17.49
C VAL A 55 8.68 6.34 -18.88
N ALA A 56 8.36 5.42 -19.79
CA ALA A 56 7.91 5.79 -21.13
C ALA A 56 6.60 6.60 -21.10
N MET A 57 5.68 6.26 -20.21
CA MET A 57 4.42 7.00 -20.05
C MET A 57 4.64 8.38 -19.39
N MET A 58 5.55 8.49 -18.43
CA MET A 58 5.88 9.76 -17.77
C MET A 58 6.61 10.72 -18.70
N ASP A 59 7.44 10.21 -19.63
CA ASP A 59 8.10 11.02 -20.65
C ASP A 59 7.09 11.68 -21.61
N GLU A 60 5.93 11.02 -21.86
CA GLU A 60 4.86 11.58 -22.69
C GLU A 60 4.02 12.65 -21.94
N ALA A 61 3.92 12.55 -20.63
CA ALA A 61 3.15 13.46 -19.79
C ALA A 61 3.89 13.69 -18.45
N PRO A 62 4.94 14.53 -18.43
CA PRO A 62 5.68 14.81 -17.21
C PRO A 62 4.77 15.48 -16.18
N LEU A 63 4.81 14.96 -14.96
CA LEU A 63 4.09 15.50 -13.80
C LEU A 63 4.98 16.51 -13.08
N GLU A 64 4.52 17.75 -12.98
CA GLU A 64 5.15 18.74 -12.11
C GLU A 64 4.43 18.72 -10.76
N LEU A 65 5.10 18.23 -9.73
CA LEU A 65 4.59 18.22 -8.36
C LEU A 65 5.09 19.46 -7.64
N ASP A 66 4.20 20.43 -7.39
CA ASP A 66 4.51 21.61 -6.60
C ASP A 66 4.61 21.26 -5.10
N GLY A 67 5.71 21.69 -4.46
CA GLY A 67 5.83 21.67 -3.00
C GLY A 67 6.49 20.43 -2.39
N CYS A 68 6.93 19.45 -3.18
CA CYS A 68 7.66 18.29 -2.69
C CYS A 68 9.17 18.50 -2.84
N GLU A 69 9.87 18.63 -1.70
CA GLU A 69 11.34 18.67 -1.70
C GLU A 69 11.90 17.38 -1.12
N ALA A 70 12.56 16.56 -1.95
CA ALA A 70 13.18 15.29 -1.56
C ALA A 70 14.17 15.45 -0.38
N ASN A 71 14.79 16.62 -0.23
CA ASN A 71 15.76 16.94 0.81
C ASN A 71 15.16 17.67 2.03
N ALA A 72 13.84 17.76 2.16
CA ALA A 72 13.21 18.33 3.35
C ALA A 72 13.66 17.58 4.60
N ALA A 73 13.93 18.33 5.69
CA ALA A 73 14.36 17.73 6.96
C ALA A 73 13.28 16.88 7.62
N ALA A 74 12.00 17.20 7.36
CA ALA A 74 10.82 16.43 7.74
C ALA A 74 9.71 16.68 6.72
N PHE A 75 8.97 15.63 6.40
CA PHE A 75 7.81 15.71 5.51
C PHE A 75 6.79 14.65 5.92
N ASN A 76 5.50 14.99 5.87
CA ASN A 76 4.42 14.07 6.19
C ASN A 76 3.20 14.37 5.27
N TRP A 77 2.84 13.41 4.45
CA TRP A 77 1.68 13.52 3.55
C TRP A 77 0.36 13.73 4.28
N ALA A 78 0.21 13.22 5.51
CA ALA A 78 -0.99 13.43 6.31
C ALA A 78 -1.17 14.92 6.70
N ASP A 79 -0.07 15.61 7.02
CA ASP A 79 -0.10 17.05 7.33
C ASP A 79 -0.44 17.91 6.09
N ASN A 80 -0.21 17.35 4.90
CA ASN A 80 -0.52 17.95 3.61
C ASN A 80 -1.91 17.56 3.07
N GLY A 81 -2.70 16.78 3.82
CA GLY A 81 -4.06 16.40 3.45
C GLY A 81 -4.15 15.42 2.28
N CYS A 82 -3.11 14.61 2.04
CA CYS A 82 -3.06 13.65 0.94
C CYS A 82 -3.15 12.18 1.40
N VAL A 83 -3.64 11.93 2.60
CA VAL A 83 -3.75 10.57 3.16
C VAL A 83 -5.15 10.35 3.72
N THR A 84 -5.75 9.22 3.39
CA THR A 84 -7.01 8.74 3.97
C THR A 84 -6.85 8.40 5.45
N PRO A 85 -7.94 8.35 6.24
CA PRO A 85 -7.91 7.84 7.61
C PRO A 85 -7.32 6.43 7.68
N VAL A 86 -6.70 6.11 8.82
CA VAL A 86 -6.15 4.77 9.07
C VAL A 86 -7.25 3.72 8.96
N LYS A 87 -6.99 2.68 8.17
CA LYS A 87 -7.88 1.55 7.93
C LYS A 87 -7.41 0.32 8.69
N ASP A 88 -8.30 -0.66 8.90
CA ASP A 88 -8.01 -1.91 9.61
C ASP A 88 -8.37 -3.12 8.74
N GLN A 89 -7.38 -3.93 8.36
CA GLN A 89 -7.57 -5.15 7.58
C GLN A 89 -8.16 -6.31 8.41
N GLY A 90 -8.23 -6.18 9.74
CA GLY A 90 -8.69 -7.24 10.62
C GLY A 90 -7.80 -8.49 10.56
N ALA A 91 -8.42 -9.66 10.60
CA ALA A 91 -7.73 -10.96 10.57
C ALA A 91 -7.52 -11.54 9.15
N CYS A 92 -7.69 -10.74 8.12
CA CYS A 92 -7.46 -11.12 6.72
C CYS A 92 -6.07 -10.63 6.28
N GLY A 93 -5.23 -11.49 5.73
CA GLY A 93 -3.89 -11.17 5.23
C GLY A 93 -3.91 -10.35 3.93
N SER A 94 -4.72 -9.28 3.88
CA SER A 94 -4.97 -8.43 2.71
C SER A 94 -4.11 -7.17 2.66
N CYS A 95 -3.02 -7.09 3.42
CA CYS A 95 -2.12 -5.93 3.43
C CYS A 95 -1.62 -5.53 2.03
N TRP A 96 -1.51 -6.48 1.11
CA TRP A 96 -1.17 -6.26 -0.29
C TRP A 96 -2.23 -5.40 -1.02
N ALA A 97 -3.53 -5.61 -0.73
CA ALA A 97 -4.61 -4.79 -1.28
C ALA A 97 -4.60 -3.40 -0.64
N PHE A 98 -4.49 -3.30 0.69
CA PHE A 98 -4.40 -2.01 1.40
C PHE A 98 -3.18 -1.19 0.95
N GLY A 99 -2.01 -1.83 0.73
CA GLY A 99 -0.83 -1.15 0.21
C GLY A 99 -1.02 -0.65 -1.22
N THR A 100 -1.72 -1.41 -2.07
CA THR A 100 -2.10 -0.98 -3.42
C THR A 100 -3.00 0.26 -3.37
N HIS A 101 -4.05 0.23 -2.55
CA HIS A 101 -5.00 1.34 -2.43
C HIS A 101 -4.38 2.56 -1.75
N GLY A 102 -3.59 2.38 -0.70
CA GLY A 102 -2.92 3.51 -0.02
C GLY A 102 -1.98 4.28 -0.94
N ALA A 103 -1.21 3.59 -1.78
CA ALA A 103 -0.37 4.24 -2.77
C ALA A 103 -1.20 4.93 -3.87
N PHE A 104 -2.27 4.29 -4.35
CA PHE A 104 -3.18 4.86 -5.34
C PHE A 104 -3.90 6.12 -4.80
N GLU A 105 -4.51 6.03 -3.62
CA GLU A 105 -5.27 7.13 -2.98
C GLU A 105 -4.37 8.34 -2.69
N GLY A 106 -3.16 8.09 -2.19
CA GLY A 106 -2.17 9.14 -1.95
C GLY A 106 -1.76 9.83 -3.24
N SER A 107 -1.43 9.08 -4.28
CA SER A 107 -1.09 9.62 -5.60
C SER A 107 -2.27 10.36 -6.23
N TYR A 108 -3.49 9.83 -6.09
CA TYR A 108 -4.70 10.48 -6.58
C TYR A 108 -4.89 11.84 -5.90
N ALA A 109 -4.76 11.92 -4.57
CA ALA A 109 -4.91 13.16 -3.83
C ALA A 109 -3.86 14.21 -4.25
N VAL A 110 -2.59 13.81 -4.41
CA VAL A 110 -1.51 14.69 -4.87
C VAL A 110 -1.81 15.27 -6.25
N LEU A 111 -2.26 14.43 -7.19
CA LEU A 111 -2.55 14.82 -8.57
C LEU A 111 -3.86 15.57 -8.76
N ASN A 112 -4.80 15.47 -7.81
CA ASN A 112 -6.13 16.07 -7.89
C ASN A 112 -6.36 17.16 -6.83
N ASN A 113 -5.33 17.97 -6.56
CA ASN A 113 -5.42 19.12 -5.66
C ASN A 113 -5.94 18.78 -4.26
N HIS A 114 -5.40 17.69 -3.69
CA HIS A 114 -5.73 17.16 -2.35
C HIS A 114 -7.17 16.64 -2.23
N ASP A 115 -7.79 16.24 -3.35
CA ASP A 115 -9.07 15.54 -3.34
C ASP A 115 -8.86 14.09 -2.90
N VAL A 116 -9.16 13.81 -1.63
CA VAL A 116 -8.93 12.50 -1.01
C VAL A 116 -10.09 11.58 -1.36
N VAL A 117 -9.78 10.43 -1.95
CA VAL A 117 -10.74 9.37 -2.26
C VAL A 117 -10.52 8.17 -1.35
N ASP A 118 -11.58 7.48 -1.00
CA ASP A 118 -11.58 6.24 -0.22
C ASP A 118 -12.08 5.10 -1.11
N THR A 119 -11.17 4.21 -1.50
CA THR A 119 -11.40 3.20 -2.54
C THR A 119 -11.47 1.79 -1.96
N SER A 120 -12.17 0.87 -2.66
CA SER A 120 -12.54 -0.44 -2.15
C SER A 120 -11.41 -1.46 -2.21
N GLU A 121 -10.78 -1.73 -1.09
CA GLU A 121 -9.85 -2.86 -0.93
C GLU A 121 -10.55 -4.20 -1.12
N GLN A 122 -11.84 -4.29 -0.75
CA GLN A 122 -12.62 -5.52 -0.92
C GLN A 122 -12.79 -5.87 -2.40
N GLN A 123 -13.04 -4.87 -3.26
CA GLN A 123 -13.14 -5.15 -4.70
C GLN A 123 -11.83 -5.71 -5.25
N THR A 124 -10.72 -5.15 -4.85
CA THR A 124 -9.40 -5.66 -5.25
C THR A 124 -9.14 -7.06 -4.68
N LEU A 125 -9.49 -7.32 -3.42
CA LEU A 125 -9.38 -8.63 -2.79
C LEU A 125 -10.17 -9.71 -3.55
N ASP A 126 -11.41 -9.41 -3.94
CA ASP A 126 -12.33 -10.38 -4.54
C ASP A 126 -12.17 -10.51 -6.06
N CYS A 127 -11.66 -9.48 -6.75
CA CYS A 127 -11.72 -9.40 -8.20
C CYS A 127 -10.38 -9.40 -8.92
N SER A 128 -9.28 -8.99 -8.27
CA SER A 128 -8.01 -8.79 -8.96
C SER A 128 -7.31 -10.09 -9.35
N GLY A 129 -7.58 -11.17 -8.63
CA GLY A 129 -6.82 -12.43 -8.76
C GLY A 129 -5.36 -12.34 -8.28
N ALA A 130 -4.96 -11.20 -7.68
CA ALA A 130 -3.60 -10.97 -7.20
C ALA A 130 -3.32 -11.62 -5.82
N GLY A 131 -4.37 -12.09 -5.14
CA GLY A 131 -4.24 -12.74 -3.84
C GLY A 131 -5.57 -13.06 -3.17
N SER A 132 -5.52 -13.27 -1.86
CA SER A 132 -6.65 -13.61 -0.99
C SER A 132 -6.35 -13.16 0.44
N CYS A 133 -7.21 -13.51 1.41
CA CYS A 133 -6.90 -13.36 2.84
C CYS A 133 -5.70 -14.20 3.32
N ASN A 134 -5.17 -15.11 2.49
CA ASN A 134 -3.95 -15.86 2.78
C ASN A 134 -2.68 -15.21 2.19
N GLY A 135 -2.80 -14.01 1.66
CA GLY A 135 -1.71 -13.24 1.08
C GLY A 135 -1.85 -13.02 -0.43
N GLY A 136 -1.05 -12.12 -0.95
CA GLY A 136 -1.03 -11.73 -2.35
C GLY A 136 0.08 -10.76 -2.69
N TRP A 137 0.03 -10.17 -3.87
CA TRP A 137 0.97 -9.19 -4.38
C TRP A 137 0.25 -7.92 -4.85
N TRP A 138 1.00 -6.90 -5.25
CA TRP A 138 0.45 -5.61 -5.68
C TRP A 138 -0.54 -5.76 -6.83
N ALA A 139 -1.68 -5.11 -6.73
CA ALA A 139 -2.77 -5.21 -7.70
C ALA A 139 -2.95 -3.95 -8.57
N PHE A 140 -1.90 -3.15 -8.75
CA PHE A 140 -1.98 -1.89 -9.51
C PHE A 140 -2.44 -2.10 -10.96
N GLN A 141 -2.05 -3.23 -11.59
CA GLN A 141 -2.50 -3.53 -12.95
C GLN A 141 -4.03 -3.71 -13.01
N TYR A 142 -4.64 -4.29 -11.97
CA TYR A 142 -6.09 -4.37 -11.86
C TYR A 142 -6.74 -2.99 -11.84
N LEU A 143 -6.16 -2.02 -11.10
CA LEU A 143 -6.66 -0.64 -11.04
C LEU A 143 -6.53 0.10 -12.38
N ILE A 144 -5.58 -0.29 -13.22
CA ILE A 144 -5.43 0.25 -14.59
C ILE A 144 -6.51 -0.34 -15.51
N ASP A 145 -6.68 -1.67 -15.49
CA ASP A 145 -7.51 -2.39 -16.45
C ASP A 145 -9.01 -2.30 -16.12
N HIS A 146 -9.37 -2.22 -14.84
CA HIS A 146 -10.74 -2.34 -14.35
C HIS A 146 -11.18 -1.15 -13.48
N GLY A 147 -10.23 -0.38 -12.94
CA GLY A 147 -10.52 0.64 -11.94
C GLY A 147 -10.93 0.04 -10.60
N THR A 148 -11.30 0.91 -9.67
CA THR A 148 -11.84 0.52 -8.37
C THR A 148 -13.04 1.37 -7.99
N ALA A 149 -13.99 0.80 -7.28
CA ALA A 149 -15.16 1.51 -6.74
C ALA A 149 -14.76 2.33 -5.50
N ALA A 150 -15.62 3.24 -5.08
CA ALA A 150 -15.52 3.85 -3.76
C ALA A 150 -15.79 2.78 -2.67
N GLU A 151 -15.12 2.89 -1.51
CA GLU A 151 -15.33 2.03 -0.34
C GLU A 151 -16.81 2.00 0.09
N SER A 152 -17.49 3.13 0.03
CA SER A 152 -18.93 3.22 0.34
C SER A 152 -19.84 2.43 -0.60
N SER A 153 -19.38 2.10 -1.80
CA SER A 153 -20.12 1.30 -2.79
C SER A 153 -19.84 -0.19 -2.66
N TYR A 154 -18.66 -0.55 -2.18
CA TYR A 154 -18.29 -1.94 -1.91
C TYR A 154 -17.39 -2.02 -0.67
N PRO A 155 -18.00 -2.00 0.53
CA PRO A 155 -17.28 -1.89 1.79
C PRO A 155 -16.43 -3.12 2.11
N TYR A 156 -15.31 -2.89 2.80
CA TYR A 156 -14.41 -3.94 3.25
C TYR A 156 -15.09 -4.89 4.25
N ALA A 157 -15.02 -6.20 3.98
CA ALA A 157 -15.65 -7.27 4.77
C ALA A 157 -14.64 -8.11 5.56
N GLY A 158 -13.34 -8.01 5.27
CA GLY A 158 -12.28 -8.75 5.96
C GLY A 158 -12.30 -10.26 5.70
N SER A 159 -12.85 -10.69 4.58
CA SER A 159 -12.92 -12.09 4.16
C SER A 159 -12.97 -12.19 2.64
N ASP A 160 -12.45 -13.30 2.09
CA ASP A 160 -12.56 -13.57 0.67
C ASP A 160 -14.03 -13.72 0.25
N GLY A 161 -14.40 -13.10 -0.86
CA GLY A 161 -15.73 -13.12 -1.45
C GLY A 161 -15.74 -13.49 -2.94
N ALA A 162 -16.93 -13.54 -3.51
CA ALA A 162 -17.08 -13.66 -4.95
C ALA A 162 -17.01 -12.26 -5.56
N CYS A 163 -16.28 -12.11 -6.67
CA CYS A 163 -16.23 -10.85 -7.40
C CYS A 163 -17.64 -10.45 -7.89
N PRO A 164 -18.22 -9.37 -7.36
CA PRO A 164 -19.49 -8.84 -7.85
C PRO A 164 -19.26 -8.02 -9.11
N ASN A 165 -20.33 -7.79 -9.86
CA ASN A 165 -20.28 -6.89 -11.01
C ASN A 165 -20.45 -5.43 -10.51
N VAL A 166 -19.35 -4.86 -10.00
CA VAL A 166 -19.28 -3.46 -9.57
C VAL A 166 -18.29 -2.74 -10.49
N ASP A 167 -18.77 -1.69 -11.14
CA ASP A 167 -17.93 -0.90 -12.04
C ASP A 167 -16.91 -0.06 -11.26
N GLY A 168 -15.69 0.06 -11.78
CA GLY A 168 -14.70 0.99 -11.27
C GLY A 168 -15.17 2.45 -11.41
N THR A 169 -14.83 3.27 -10.45
CA THR A 169 -15.07 4.72 -10.45
C THR A 169 -13.76 5.50 -10.60
N TYR A 170 -12.67 4.91 -10.12
CA TYR A 170 -11.33 5.49 -10.11
C TYR A 170 -10.36 4.55 -10.83
N TRP A 171 -9.44 5.09 -11.64
CA TRP A 171 -8.47 4.32 -12.41
C TRP A 171 -7.06 4.83 -12.17
N ALA A 172 -6.11 3.92 -12.04
CA ALA A 172 -4.70 4.25 -12.18
C ALA A 172 -4.34 4.35 -13.67
N SER A 173 -3.38 5.20 -14.01
CA SER A 173 -2.85 5.32 -15.38
C SER A 173 -1.58 4.51 -15.56
N THR A 174 -0.71 4.50 -14.56
CA THR A 174 0.55 3.75 -14.56
C THR A 174 0.99 3.48 -13.13
N TRP A 175 1.99 2.63 -12.95
CA TRP A 175 2.65 2.38 -11.67
C TRP A 175 4.08 1.92 -11.90
N GLY A 176 4.92 2.06 -10.88
CA GLY A 176 6.30 1.60 -10.92
C GLY A 176 6.82 1.32 -9.51
N TYR A 177 7.95 0.63 -9.45
CA TYR A 177 8.69 0.43 -8.21
C TYR A 177 9.67 1.58 -8.00
N VAL A 178 9.84 2.02 -6.76
CA VAL A 178 10.85 3.02 -6.40
C VAL A 178 12.26 2.57 -6.80
N ASP A 179 12.58 1.31 -6.53
CA ASP A 179 13.81 0.66 -7.01
C ASP A 179 13.49 -0.79 -7.42
N PRO A 180 13.46 -1.10 -8.75
CA PRO A 180 13.15 -2.45 -9.23
C PRO A 180 14.27 -3.48 -8.95
N ASN A 181 15.45 -3.03 -8.50
CA ASN A 181 16.59 -3.89 -8.22
C ASN A 181 16.79 -4.18 -6.72
N ALA A 182 16.07 -3.48 -5.84
CA ALA A 182 16.19 -3.61 -4.41
C ALA A 182 14.88 -4.08 -3.77
N GLU A 183 14.92 -5.13 -2.96
CA GLU A 183 13.79 -5.58 -2.15
C GLU A 183 13.35 -4.49 -1.15
N ILE A 184 14.32 -3.75 -0.62
CA ILE A 184 14.10 -2.59 0.25
C ILE A 184 14.83 -1.40 -0.38
N PRO A 185 14.11 -0.41 -0.94
CA PRO A 185 14.71 0.79 -1.50
C PRO A 185 15.50 1.59 -0.47
N SER A 186 16.51 2.33 -0.91
CA SER A 186 17.22 3.27 -0.03
C SER A 186 16.31 4.44 0.40
N VAL A 187 16.66 5.10 1.47
CA VAL A 187 15.92 6.29 1.96
C VAL A 187 15.97 7.41 0.92
N GLU A 188 17.11 7.55 0.24
CA GLU A 188 17.31 8.52 -0.83
C GLU A 188 16.36 8.23 -1.99
N ALA A 189 16.33 6.97 -2.48
CA ALA A 189 15.42 6.57 -3.56
C ALA A 189 13.93 6.80 -3.18
N LEU A 190 13.54 6.51 -1.93
CA LEU A 190 12.19 6.76 -1.43
C LEU A 190 11.82 8.25 -1.38
N LYS A 191 12.80 9.13 -1.23
CA LYS A 191 12.58 10.58 -1.19
C LYS A 191 12.54 11.23 -2.57
N GLU A 192 13.19 10.60 -3.55
CA GLU A 192 13.29 11.08 -4.93
C GLU A 192 12.14 10.57 -5.81
N ALA A 193 11.43 9.51 -5.38
CA ALA A 193 10.26 8.95 -6.07
C ALA A 193 9.00 9.74 -5.77
#